data_448c87923b52d6ba92a6d6dec6fab41c
#
_entry.id   448c87923b52d6ba92a6d6dec6fab41c
#
_cell.length_a   1.000
_cell.length_b   1.000
_cell.length_c   1.000
_cell.angle_alpha   90.00
_cell.angle_beta   90.00
_cell.angle_gamma   90.00
#
_symmetry.space_group_name_H-M   'P 1'
#
loop_
_entity.id
_entity.type
_entity.pdbx_description
1 polymer ?
#
loop_
_entity_poly.entity_id
_entity_poly.type
_entity_poly.pdbx_seq_one_letter_code
_entity_poly.pdbx_strand_id
1 'polypeptide(L)'
;MDYRHYSQVFWEQVGRYGDRVALRYKPGAEWQEISWRSFGEQVRAVGKALIECGIGEQKTIGIFSQNMPAWSIADIGALCIRAIPVPIYPTNTVKQAEYIINDAEIAVLFVGDGEQYDKAMRLFGENSFLKKIVVLNEKLPIKKDADVMHFSDFLDIGRKSGHDAEFDARMTRGVPEDLLTIIYTSGTTGEPKGVMLTHSNAIFQKARHDRRLVDPNENDVSLCFLPLSHVFERIWTYYVFAVGMTNNYLDDTKKIVEFIQEVRPTIMCAVPRFYEKIYATVFNRLESAPALKKRLFKWALRTGAARNVKKRDKKFVGPWLAFKYALADKLVLSKLREVVGGRIKFFPCAGAPLSQEIEEFFYSAGIFICYGYGLTETTATVTCHEPHHFRFGAVGKPLDDVEVKIDPANGEILIKGGNIMKGYYKKP
;
A
#
# COMPACT_ATOMS: atom_id res chain seq x y z
N MET A 1 -2.13 19.00 -13.23
CA MET A 1 -1.86 19.91 -12.10
C MET A 1 -0.43 19.65 -11.62
N ASP A 2 0.27 20.71 -11.30
CA ASP A 2 1.67 20.63 -10.85
C ASP A 2 1.68 20.64 -9.31
N TYR A 3 1.42 19.48 -8.70
CA TYR A 3 1.46 19.35 -7.26
C TYR A 3 2.89 19.48 -6.76
N ARG A 4 3.08 20.21 -5.68
CA ARG A 4 4.37 20.37 -4.99
C ARG A 4 4.49 19.46 -3.78
N HIS A 5 3.36 19.09 -3.16
CA HIS A 5 3.32 18.34 -1.92
C HIS A 5 2.14 17.37 -1.92
N TYR A 6 2.31 16.15 -1.37
CA TYR A 6 1.26 15.12 -1.41
C TYR A 6 -0.01 15.52 -0.63
N SER A 7 0.11 16.34 0.41
CA SER A 7 -1.06 16.87 1.13
C SER A 7 -2.02 17.62 0.21
N GLN A 8 -1.52 18.33 -0.81
CA GLN A 8 -2.36 19.03 -1.80
C GLN A 8 -3.19 18.04 -2.62
N VAL A 9 -2.59 16.90 -3.02
CA VAL A 9 -3.28 15.82 -3.71
C VAL A 9 -4.41 15.28 -2.85
N PHE A 10 -4.15 15.02 -1.57
CA PHE A 10 -5.15 14.51 -0.63
C PHE A 10 -6.32 15.48 -0.44
N TRP A 11 -6.04 16.76 -0.17
CA TRP A 11 -7.10 17.75 0.08
C TRP A 11 -7.96 18.04 -1.15
N GLU A 12 -7.40 17.94 -2.35
CA GLU A 12 -8.21 18.00 -3.58
C GLU A 12 -9.24 16.88 -3.61
N GLN A 13 -8.85 15.65 -3.21
CA GLN A 13 -9.79 14.52 -3.19
C GLN A 13 -10.84 14.68 -2.07
N VAL A 14 -10.48 15.19 -0.91
CA VAL A 14 -11.44 15.54 0.16
C VAL A 14 -12.50 16.51 -0.36
N GLY A 15 -12.08 17.58 -1.03
CA GLY A 15 -12.99 18.57 -1.63
C GLY A 15 -13.86 17.99 -2.75
N ARG A 16 -13.28 17.09 -3.57
CA ARG A 16 -13.94 16.51 -4.74
C ARG A 16 -14.98 15.45 -4.38
N TYR A 17 -14.69 14.61 -3.39
CA TYR A 17 -15.50 13.42 -3.10
C TYR A 17 -16.36 13.52 -1.84
N GLY A 18 -16.11 14.46 -0.94
CA GLY A 18 -16.99 14.80 0.19
C GLY A 18 -17.53 13.59 0.94
N ASP A 19 -18.81 13.29 0.77
CA ASP A 19 -19.52 12.24 1.51
C ASP A 19 -19.35 10.83 0.93
N ARG A 20 -18.61 10.65 -0.19
CA ARG A 20 -18.27 9.32 -0.68
C ARG A 20 -17.38 8.59 0.32
N VAL A 21 -17.52 7.26 0.38
CA VAL A 21 -16.70 6.40 1.23
C VAL A 21 -15.24 6.42 0.75
N ALA A 22 -14.33 6.79 1.65
CA ALA A 22 -12.89 6.76 1.43
C ALA A 22 -12.27 5.49 2.02
N LEU A 23 -12.61 5.16 3.26
CA LEU A 23 -12.01 4.07 4.02
C LEU A 23 -13.09 3.14 4.55
N ARG A 24 -12.79 1.83 4.56
CA ARG A 24 -13.63 0.81 5.18
C ARG A 24 -12.79 -0.13 6.03
N TYR A 25 -13.35 -0.59 7.12
CA TYR A 25 -12.69 -1.55 8.01
C TYR A 25 -13.72 -2.33 8.82
N LYS A 26 -13.31 -3.46 9.40
CA LYS A 26 -14.22 -4.38 10.10
C LYS A 26 -13.67 -4.70 11.50
N PRO A 27 -13.87 -3.81 12.50
CA PRO A 27 -13.33 -3.99 13.86
C PRO A 27 -14.06 -5.05 14.69
N GLY A 28 -15.02 -5.73 14.09
CA GLY A 28 -15.87 -6.78 14.68
C GLY A 28 -16.63 -7.51 13.59
N ALA A 29 -17.94 -7.70 13.76
CA ALA A 29 -18.79 -8.39 12.78
C ALA A 29 -19.21 -7.48 11.62
N GLU A 30 -19.29 -6.17 11.85
CA GLU A 30 -19.84 -5.21 10.89
C GLU A 30 -18.77 -4.32 10.27
N TRP A 31 -18.98 -3.98 9.00
CA TRP A 31 -18.17 -3.00 8.29
C TRP A 31 -18.48 -1.59 8.77
N GLN A 32 -17.43 -0.81 9.02
CA GLN A 32 -17.50 0.61 9.29
C GLN A 32 -16.92 1.39 8.13
N GLU A 33 -17.47 2.57 7.86
CA GLU A 33 -17.11 3.43 6.74
C GLU A 33 -16.73 4.83 7.22
N ILE A 34 -15.72 5.40 6.58
CA ILE A 34 -15.28 6.78 6.79
C ILE A 34 -15.36 7.47 5.43
N SER A 35 -16.13 8.55 5.35
CA SER A 35 -16.22 9.36 4.12
C SER A 35 -14.95 10.19 3.92
N TRP A 36 -14.73 10.70 2.70
CA TRP A 36 -13.64 11.63 2.42
C TRP A 36 -13.69 12.88 3.31
N ARG A 37 -14.89 13.44 3.56
CA ARG A 37 -15.08 14.56 4.49
C ARG A 37 -14.61 14.20 5.89
N SER A 38 -15.10 13.11 6.46
CA SER A 38 -14.72 12.66 7.80
C SER A 38 -13.23 12.28 7.88
N PHE A 39 -12.67 11.72 6.80
CA PHE A 39 -11.24 11.46 6.71
C PHE A 39 -10.44 12.77 6.79
N GLY A 40 -10.83 13.80 6.01
CA GLY A 40 -10.20 15.13 6.05
C GLY A 40 -10.29 15.79 7.43
N GLU A 41 -11.46 15.73 8.09
CA GLU A 41 -11.66 16.28 9.44
C GLU A 41 -10.74 15.60 10.46
N GLN A 42 -10.60 14.27 10.42
CA GLN A 42 -9.72 13.54 11.32
C GLN A 42 -8.24 13.83 11.03
N VAL A 43 -7.85 13.91 9.75
CA VAL A 43 -6.50 14.31 9.31
C VAL A 43 -6.15 15.71 9.85
N ARG A 44 -7.07 16.67 9.74
CA ARG A 44 -6.88 18.02 10.29
C ARG A 44 -6.71 17.99 11.81
N ALA A 45 -7.54 17.22 12.50
CA ALA A 45 -7.46 17.06 13.95
C ALA A 45 -6.10 16.46 14.38
N VAL A 46 -5.62 15.39 13.71
CA VAL A 46 -4.29 14.83 13.97
C VAL A 46 -3.19 15.87 13.76
N GLY A 47 -3.21 16.58 12.63
CA GLY A 47 -2.19 17.60 12.35
C GLY A 47 -2.14 18.70 13.41
N LYS A 48 -3.31 19.21 13.82
CA LYS A 48 -3.43 20.21 14.89
C LYS A 48 -2.97 19.68 16.25
N ALA A 49 -3.30 18.43 16.59
CA ALA A 49 -2.82 17.79 17.82
C ALA A 49 -1.30 17.59 17.82
N LEU A 50 -0.70 17.25 16.69
CA LEU A 50 0.76 17.15 16.55
C LEU A 50 1.44 18.53 16.73
N ILE A 51 0.84 19.61 16.20
CA ILE A 51 1.32 20.99 16.43
C ILE A 51 1.25 21.31 17.93
N GLU A 52 0.15 20.99 18.61
CA GLU A 52 -0.02 21.16 20.06
C GLU A 52 1.03 20.39 20.86
N CYS A 53 1.44 19.20 20.37
CA CYS A 53 2.55 18.42 20.94
C CYS A 53 3.93 18.99 20.61
N GLY A 54 4.04 20.12 19.93
CA GLY A 54 5.31 20.76 19.58
C GLY A 54 6.04 20.13 18.39
N ILE A 55 5.36 19.32 17.57
CA ILE A 55 5.97 18.73 16.38
C ILE A 55 6.19 19.81 15.32
N GLY A 56 7.45 20.08 15.03
CA GLY A 56 7.89 21.06 14.03
C GLY A 56 7.87 20.47 12.60
N GLU A 57 8.05 21.37 11.61
CA GLU A 57 8.25 20.95 10.21
C GLU A 57 9.50 20.09 10.08
N GLN A 58 9.42 19.06 9.27
CA GLN A 58 10.49 18.06 9.03
C GLN A 58 10.98 17.36 10.32
N LYS A 59 10.16 17.36 11.38
CA LYS A 59 10.34 16.52 12.56
C LYS A 59 9.56 15.22 12.41
N THR A 60 10.03 14.18 13.06
CA THR A 60 9.53 12.82 12.91
C THR A 60 8.44 12.46 13.90
N ILE A 61 7.51 11.66 13.45
CA ILE A 61 6.58 10.88 14.30
C ILE A 61 6.69 9.41 13.93
N GLY A 62 6.34 8.50 14.84
CA GLY A 62 6.37 7.06 14.58
C GLY A 62 4.98 6.46 14.45
N ILE A 63 4.85 5.43 13.59
CA ILE A 63 3.63 4.63 13.52
C ILE A 63 4.03 3.15 13.63
N PHE A 64 3.73 2.53 14.77
CA PHE A 64 4.03 1.14 15.12
C PHE A 64 2.73 0.35 15.21
N SER A 65 2.18 -0.05 14.06
CA SER A 65 0.84 -0.60 13.98
C SER A 65 0.66 -1.51 12.76
N GLN A 66 -0.26 -2.47 12.88
CA GLN A 66 -0.88 -3.15 11.76
C GLN A 66 -1.78 -2.19 10.95
N ASN A 67 -2.29 -2.68 9.80
CA ASN A 67 -3.13 -1.87 8.92
C ASN A 67 -4.47 -1.54 9.58
N MET A 68 -4.81 -0.26 9.61
CA MET A 68 -6.11 0.25 10.04
C MET A 68 -6.32 1.68 9.52
N PRO A 69 -7.55 2.20 9.46
CA PRO A 69 -7.81 3.58 9.03
C PRO A 69 -7.02 4.62 9.81
N ALA A 70 -6.95 4.47 11.15
CA ALA A 70 -6.23 5.39 12.03
C ALA A 70 -4.73 5.50 11.67
N TRP A 71 -4.11 4.43 11.14
CA TRP A 71 -2.75 4.46 10.60
C TRP A 71 -2.61 5.51 9.49
N SER A 72 -3.51 5.46 8.49
CA SER A 72 -3.49 6.40 7.36
C SER A 72 -3.90 7.81 7.76
N ILE A 73 -4.80 7.95 8.73
CA ILE A 73 -5.19 9.26 9.27
C ILE A 73 -4.01 9.93 9.97
N ALA A 74 -3.26 9.18 10.79
CA ALA A 74 -2.06 9.68 11.47
C ALA A 74 -0.97 10.05 10.46
N ASP A 75 -0.74 9.20 9.47
CA ASP A 75 0.23 9.40 8.39
C ASP A 75 -0.04 10.70 7.61
N ILE A 76 -1.23 10.83 7.04
CA ILE A 76 -1.61 12.01 6.25
C ILE A 76 -1.68 13.27 7.13
N GLY A 77 -2.12 13.16 8.39
CA GLY A 77 -2.13 14.27 9.35
C GLY A 77 -0.74 14.84 9.60
N ALA A 78 0.26 13.97 9.75
CA ALA A 78 1.66 14.39 9.85
C ALA A 78 2.15 15.07 8.57
N LEU A 79 1.84 14.51 7.39
CA LEU A 79 2.22 15.12 6.11
C LEU A 79 1.65 16.53 5.94
N CYS A 80 0.41 16.78 6.39
CA CYS A 80 -0.23 18.08 6.24
C CYS A 80 0.46 19.19 7.05
N ILE A 81 1.17 18.84 8.10
CA ILE A 81 1.97 19.79 8.90
C ILE A 81 3.47 19.74 8.55
N ARG A 82 3.84 19.08 7.46
CA ARG A 82 5.22 18.87 7.00
C ARG A 82 6.07 18.06 7.99
N ALA A 83 5.45 17.25 8.85
CA ALA A 83 6.16 16.29 9.68
C ALA A 83 6.43 15.00 8.89
N ILE A 84 7.40 14.21 9.34
CA ILE A 84 7.88 13.01 8.68
C ILE A 84 7.37 11.77 9.42
N PRO A 85 6.37 11.05 8.90
CA PRO A 85 5.94 9.80 9.50
C PRO A 85 6.93 8.66 9.19
N VAL A 86 7.38 7.99 10.25
CA VAL A 86 8.32 6.87 10.25
C VAL A 86 7.56 5.59 10.59
N PRO A 87 7.33 4.70 9.64
CA PRO A 87 6.65 3.44 9.90
C PRO A 87 7.59 2.45 10.59
N ILE A 88 7.07 1.77 11.61
CA ILE A 88 7.73 0.66 12.30
C ILE A 88 6.91 -0.60 12.02
N TYR A 89 7.57 -1.69 11.59
CA TYR A 89 6.87 -2.95 11.33
C TYR A 89 6.21 -3.48 12.60
N PRO A 90 4.93 -3.87 12.58
CA PRO A 90 4.20 -4.36 13.76
C PRO A 90 4.87 -5.57 14.43
N THR A 91 5.67 -6.32 13.68
CA THR A 91 6.42 -7.49 14.13
C THR A 91 7.80 -7.17 14.71
N ASN A 92 8.26 -5.91 14.65
CA ASN A 92 9.56 -5.54 15.19
C ASN A 92 9.67 -5.85 16.70
N THR A 93 10.86 -6.30 17.11
CA THR A 93 11.19 -6.48 18.52
C THR A 93 11.34 -5.12 19.21
N VAL A 94 11.36 -5.12 20.55
CA VAL A 94 11.62 -3.91 21.36
C VAL A 94 12.92 -3.24 20.91
N LYS A 95 14.02 -4.00 20.77
CA LYS A 95 15.33 -3.49 20.37
C LYS A 95 15.31 -2.85 18.97
N GLN A 96 14.57 -3.44 18.02
CA GLN A 96 14.44 -2.88 16.67
C GLN A 96 13.62 -1.59 16.67
N ALA A 97 12.53 -1.55 17.44
CA ALA A 97 11.71 -0.36 17.59
C ALA A 97 12.50 0.76 18.29
N GLU A 98 13.24 0.44 19.36
CA GLU A 98 14.12 1.36 20.06
C GLU A 98 15.16 2.00 19.16
N TYR A 99 15.84 1.19 18.33
CA TYR A 99 16.81 1.69 17.37
C TYR A 99 16.18 2.73 16.43
N ILE A 100 14.99 2.42 15.87
CA ILE A 100 14.29 3.34 14.94
C ILE A 100 13.85 4.61 15.66
N ILE A 101 13.30 4.49 16.88
CA ILE A 101 12.86 5.64 17.68
C ILE A 101 14.03 6.57 17.97
N ASN A 102 15.18 6.01 18.33
CA ASN A 102 16.38 6.79 18.65
C ASN A 102 17.01 7.41 17.41
N ASP A 103 17.20 6.64 16.35
CA ASP A 103 17.84 7.13 15.13
C ASP A 103 16.99 8.20 14.44
N ALA A 104 15.67 7.99 14.37
CA ALA A 104 14.73 8.95 13.82
C ALA A 104 14.28 10.05 14.81
N GLU A 105 14.69 10.01 16.09
CA GLU A 105 14.33 11.01 17.13
C GLU A 105 12.79 11.17 17.29
N ILE A 106 12.07 10.05 17.34
CA ILE A 106 10.60 10.01 17.37
C ILE A 106 10.07 10.51 18.73
N ALA A 107 9.33 11.62 18.72
CA ALA A 107 8.73 12.20 19.93
C ALA A 107 7.30 11.72 20.19
N VAL A 108 6.49 11.49 19.17
CA VAL A 108 5.12 10.96 19.25
C VAL A 108 5.05 9.64 18.53
N LEU A 109 4.59 8.59 19.21
CA LEU A 109 4.45 7.23 18.67
C LEU A 109 2.99 6.79 18.67
N PHE A 110 2.45 6.55 17.49
CA PHE A 110 1.15 5.91 17.31
C PHE A 110 1.34 4.40 17.35
N VAL A 111 0.61 3.70 18.23
CA VAL A 111 0.72 2.25 18.42
C VAL A 111 -0.60 1.55 18.13
N GLY A 112 -0.53 0.39 17.47
CA GLY A 112 -1.72 -0.29 16.98
C GLY A 112 -2.44 -1.09 18.03
N ASP A 113 -1.87 -2.20 18.47
CA ASP A 113 -2.52 -3.19 19.32
C ASP A 113 -1.68 -3.50 20.56
N GLY A 114 -2.17 -4.40 21.42
CA GLY A 114 -1.58 -4.71 22.73
C GLY A 114 -0.09 -5.07 22.65
N GLU A 115 0.31 -5.85 21.65
CA GLU A 115 1.73 -6.22 21.47
C GLU A 115 2.62 -4.99 21.22
N GLN A 116 2.19 -4.08 20.34
CA GLN A 116 2.93 -2.85 20.05
C GLN A 116 2.89 -1.88 21.22
N TYR A 117 1.75 -1.78 21.91
CA TYR A 117 1.60 -0.99 23.12
C TYR A 117 2.55 -1.45 24.22
N ASP A 118 2.59 -2.75 24.53
CA ASP A 118 3.49 -3.31 25.56
C ASP A 118 4.96 -3.07 25.24
N LYS A 119 5.33 -3.20 23.95
CA LYS A 119 6.70 -2.90 23.48
C LYS A 119 7.03 -1.41 23.63
N ALA A 120 6.10 -0.53 23.26
CA ALA A 120 6.28 0.92 23.37
C ALA A 120 6.38 1.37 24.83
N MET A 121 5.54 0.81 25.72
CA MET A 121 5.57 1.13 27.16
C MET A 121 6.88 0.74 27.85
N ARG A 122 7.59 -0.30 27.39
CA ARG A 122 8.93 -0.67 27.89
C ARG A 122 9.99 0.38 27.54
N LEU A 123 9.79 1.13 26.46
CA LEU A 123 10.69 2.18 26.01
C LEU A 123 10.30 3.54 26.57
N PHE A 124 9.01 3.70 26.95
CA PHE A 124 8.49 4.96 27.44
C PHE A 124 9.04 5.29 28.82
N GLY A 125 9.54 6.52 29.00
CA GLY A 125 10.18 6.97 30.24
C GLY A 125 11.70 6.72 30.31
N GLU A 126 12.20 5.68 29.62
CA GLU A 126 13.65 5.41 29.53
C GLU A 126 14.26 6.05 28.28
N ASN A 127 13.46 6.22 27.21
CA ASN A 127 13.88 6.81 25.95
C ASN A 127 13.82 8.34 26.00
N SER A 128 14.92 8.99 25.69
CA SER A 128 15.05 10.46 25.75
C SER A 128 14.20 11.21 24.71
N PHE A 129 13.88 10.57 23.57
CA PHE A 129 13.11 11.19 22.49
C PHE A 129 11.61 10.96 22.65
N LEU A 130 11.18 9.77 23.06
CA LEU A 130 9.77 9.39 23.10
C LEU A 130 9.03 10.10 24.25
N LYS A 131 8.12 11.01 23.91
CA LYS A 131 7.38 11.87 24.85
C LYS A 131 5.91 11.53 24.95
N LYS A 132 5.32 10.92 23.89
CA LYS A 132 3.89 10.63 23.86
C LYS A 132 3.59 9.34 23.11
N ILE A 133 2.64 8.56 23.65
CA ILE A 133 2.09 7.35 23.04
C ILE A 133 0.61 7.55 22.76
N VAL A 134 0.21 7.33 21.51
CA VAL A 134 -1.19 7.40 21.06
C VAL A 134 -1.63 6.01 20.59
N VAL A 135 -2.58 5.41 21.29
CA VAL A 135 -3.05 4.04 21.02
C VAL A 135 -4.22 4.07 20.05
N LEU A 136 -4.02 3.44 18.89
CA LEU A 136 -4.98 3.44 17.78
C LEU A 136 -6.18 2.51 18.00
N ASN A 137 -6.00 1.42 18.79
CA ASN A 137 -7.08 0.51 19.15
C ASN A 137 -7.85 1.05 20.36
N GLU A 138 -9.01 1.63 20.11
CA GLU A 138 -9.89 2.20 21.15
C GLU A 138 -10.39 1.19 22.21
N LYS A 139 -10.33 -0.11 21.90
CA LYS A 139 -10.79 -1.18 22.80
C LYS A 139 -9.69 -1.71 23.71
N LEU A 140 -8.44 -1.33 23.44
CA LEU A 140 -7.32 -1.78 24.25
C LEU A 140 -7.35 -1.09 25.63
N PRO A 141 -7.36 -1.82 26.76
CA PRO A 141 -7.22 -1.21 28.08
C PRO A 141 -5.81 -0.63 28.23
N ILE A 142 -5.72 0.67 28.50
CA ILE A 142 -4.46 1.38 28.68
C ILE A 142 -4.45 2.12 30.03
N LYS A 143 -3.25 2.34 30.56
CA LYS A 143 -3.07 3.25 31.69
C LYS A 143 -2.98 4.67 31.12
N LYS A 144 -4.14 5.36 31.07
CA LYS A 144 -4.22 6.74 30.57
C LYS A 144 -3.51 7.70 31.51
N ASP A 145 -2.76 8.65 30.92
CA ASP A 145 -2.24 9.85 31.58
C ASP A 145 -2.10 10.99 30.53
N ALA A 146 -1.41 12.06 30.86
CA ALA A 146 -1.21 13.19 29.96
C ALA A 146 -0.43 12.83 28.68
N ASP A 147 0.38 11.76 28.73
CA ASP A 147 1.30 11.37 27.67
C ASP A 147 0.98 10.01 27.04
N VAL A 148 0.03 9.25 27.61
CA VAL A 148 -0.47 7.98 27.07
C VAL A 148 -1.99 8.04 26.95
N MET A 149 -2.50 8.01 25.72
CA MET A 149 -3.93 8.21 25.46
C MET A 149 -4.42 7.39 24.26
N HIS A 150 -5.74 7.26 24.11
CA HIS A 150 -6.34 6.72 22.90
C HIS A 150 -6.35 7.74 21.75
N PHE A 151 -6.52 7.23 20.53
CA PHE A 151 -6.56 8.05 19.32
C PHE A 151 -7.75 9.05 19.33
N SER A 152 -8.90 8.65 19.87
CA SER A 152 -10.05 9.53 20.04
C SER A 152 -9.74 10.75 20.93
N ASP A 153 -9.02 10.54 22.06
CA ASP A 153 -8.58 11.63 22.94
C ASP A 153 -7.61 12.57 22.20
N PHE A 154 -6.71 12.00 21.40
CA PHE A 154 -5.75 12.75 20.59
C PHE A 154 -6.44 13.61 19.51
N LEU A 155 -7.46 13.06 18.84
CA LEU A 155 -8.30 13.81 17.90
C LEU A 155 -9.01 14.98 18.59
N ASP A 156 -9.50 14.77 19.83
CA ASP A 156 -10.18 15.82 20.59
C ASP A 156 -9.24 16.95 21.00
N ILE A 157 -7.97 16.67 21.31
CA ILE A 157 -6.92 17.70 21.48
C ILE A 157 -6.85 18.58 20.23
N GLY A 158 -6.72 17.96 19.07
CA GLY A 158 -6.63 18.70 17.81
C GLY A 158 -7.91 19.49 17.48
N ARG A 159 -9.09 18.92 17.71
CA ARG A 159 -10.38 19.62 17.48
C ARG A 159 -10.50 20.88 18.34
N LYS A 160 -10.03 20.83 19.58
CA LYS A 160 -10.11 21.93 20.57
C LYS A 160 -8.97 22.94 20.45
N SER A 161 -7.85 22.57 19.79
CA SER A 161 -6.70 23.46 19.65
C SER A 161 -6.97 24.64 18.71
N GLY A 162 -6.32 25.78 18.97
CA GLY A 162 -6.42 26.98 18.14
C GLY A 162 -5.51 27.01 16.91
N HIS A 163 -4.93 25.86 16.49
CA HIS A 163 -3.86 25.80 15.47
C HIS A 163 -4.36 25.76 14.02
N ASP A 164 -5.56 26.23 13.70
CA ASP A 164 -6.09 26.21 12.33
C ASP A 164 -5.21 27.02 11.36
N ALA A 165 -4.85 28.25 11.73
CA ALA A 165 -4.02 29.11 10.90
C ALA A 165 -2.61 28.53 10.66
N GLU A 166 -2.00 27.93 11.69
CA GLU A 166 -0.68 27.30 11.56
C GLU A 166 -0.74 26.02 10.72
N PHE A 167 -1.79 25.19 10.87
CA PHE A 167 -2.02 24.02 10.02
C PHE A 167 -2.09 24.41 8.55
N ASP A 168 -2.93 25.41 8.22
CA ASP A 168 -3.11 25.88 6.84
C ASP A 168 -1.83 26.50 6.27
N ALA A 169 -1.10 27.25 7.09
CA ALA A 169 0.18 27.85 6.72
C ALA A 169 1.23 26.79 6.40
N ARG A 170 1.39 25.76 7.25
CA ARG A 170 2.36 24.66 7.01
C ARG A 170 2.00 23.88 5.75
N MET A 171 0.73 23.54 5.56
CA MET A 171 0.27 22.85 4.36
C MET A 171 0.56 23.65 3.08
N THR A 172 0.39 24.97 3.11
CA THR A 172 0.64 25.84 1.96
C THR A 172 2.13 25.99 1.65
N ARG A 173 3.00 25.98 2.67
CA ARG A 173 4.46 26.09 2.52
C ARG A 173 5.15 24.80 2.07
N GLY A 174 4.43 23.67 1.96
CA GLY A 174 5.00 22.39 1.56
C GLY A 174 5.72 22.46 0.21
N VAL A 175 6.91 21.86 0.13
CA VAL A 175 7.77 21.83 -1.05
C VAL A 175 8.05 20.40 -1.50
N PRO A 176 8.38 20.15 -2.79
CA PRO A 176 8.61 18.81 -3.31
C PRO A 176 9.73 18.04 -2.62
N GLU A 177 10.74 18.75 -2.11
CA GLU A 177 11.94 18.21 -1.46
C GLU A 177 11.72 17.84 0.01
N ASP A 178 10.59 18.21 0.60
CA ASP A 178 10.21 17.78 1.95
C ASP A 178 10.20 16.24 2.01
N LEU A 179 10.67 15.70 3.13
CA LEU A 179 10.62 14.26 3.33
C LEU A 179 9.17 13.82 3.55
N LEU A 180 8.74 12.90 2.71
CA LEU A 180 7.45 12.21 2.84
C LEU A 180 7.51 11.16 3.94
N THR A 181 8.64 10.45 4.05
CA THR A 181 8.83 9.36 5.02
C THR A 181 10.28 8.94 5.11
N ILE A 182 10.62 8.26 6.20
CA ILE A 182 11.85 7.49 6.36
C ILE A 182 11.46 6.05 6.62
N ILE A 183 11.78 5.13 5.70
CA ILE A 183 11.46 3.70 5.82
C ILE A 183 12.74 2.93 6.16
N TYR A 184 12.77 2.26 7.33
CA TYR A 184 13.90 1.47 7.75
C TYR A 184 13.89 0.09 7.10
N THR A 185 14.97 -0.24 6.37
CA THR A 185 15.16 -1.54 5.72
C THR A 185 16.29 -2.30 6.39
N SER A 186 16.15 -3.63 6.51
CA SER A 186 17.24 -4.49 6.96
C SER A 186 18.34 -4.52 5.88
N GLY A 187 19.44 -3.81 6.13
CA GLY A 187 20.62 -3.90 5.28
C GLY A 187 21.29 -5.28 5.38
N THR A 188 22.05 -5.67 4.36
CA THR A 188 22.85 -6.90 4.34
C THR A 188 23.99 -6.91 5.36
N THR A 189 24.28 -5.78 6.03
CA THR A 189 25.49 -5.53 6.82
C THR A 189 25.25 -5.14 8.28
N GLY A 190 24.05 -5.37 8.86
CA GLY A 190 23.80 -5.08 10.28
C GLY A 190 22.57 -4.21 10.57
N GLU A 191 22.76 -3.02 11.15
CA GLU A 191 21.65 -2.16 11.57
C GLU A 191 20.81 -1.64 10.41
N PRO A 192 19.47 -1.49 10.62
CA PRO A 192 18.57 -0.98 9.59
C PRO A 192 18.98 0.41 9.10
N LYS A 193 18.83 0.65 7.80
CA LYS A 193 19.07 1.96 7.16
C LYS A 193 17.77 2.66 6.86
N GLY A 194 17.62 3.92 7.26
CA GLY A 194 16.45 4.74 7.00
C GLY A 194 16.48 5.32 5.57
N VAL A 195 15.66 4.78 4.68
CA VAL A 195 15.52 5.27 3.30
C VAL A 195 14.67 6.54 3.30
N MET A 196 15.23 7.66 2.86
CA MET A 196 14.54 8.95 2.77
C MET A 196 13.79 9.10 1.45
N LEU A 197 12.46 9.13 1.49
CA LEU A 197 11.61 9.41 0.34
C LEU A 197 10.99 10.80 0.46
N THR A 198 10.93 11.54 -0.65
CA THR A 198 10.40 12.89 -0.73
C THR A 198 8.97 12.92 -1.29
N HIS A 199 8.27 14.04 -1.14
CA HIS A 199 6.95 14.24 -1.76
C HIS A 199 7.05 14.18 -3.29
N SER A 200 8.13 14.70 -3.89
CA SER A 200 8.37 14.60 -5.32
C SER A 200 8.46 13.15 -5.82
N ASN A 201 9.07 12.25 -5.03
CA ASN A 201 9.13 10.82 -5.40
C ASN A 201 7.72 10.20 -5.50
N ALA A 202 6.84 10.45 -4.53
CA ALA A 202 5.46 9.93 -4.55
C ALA A 202 4.62 10.52 -5.69
N ILE A 203 4.75 11.82 -5.94
CA ILE A 203 4.07 12.52 -7.04
C ILE A 203 4.58 12.01 -8.40
N PHE A 204 5.89 11.78 -8.52
CA PHE A 204 6.49 11.17 -9.69
C PHE A 204 5.88 9.78 -9.96
N GLN A 205 5.85 8.91 -8.95
CA GLN A 205 5.26 7.57 -9.07
C GLN A 205 3.78 7.63 -9.49
N LYS A 206 2.99 8.50 -8.85
CA LYS A 206 1.57 8.69 -9.22
C LYS A 206 1.43 9.01 -10.70
N ALA A 207 2.17 9.98 -11.21
CA ALA A 207 2.06 10.42 -12.60
C ALA A 207 2.45 9.32 -13.62
N ARG A 208 3.39 8.40 -13.25
CA ARG A 208 3.78 7.27 -14.11
C ARG A 208 2.78 6.11 -14.02
N HIS A 209 2.24 5.87 -12.84
CA HIS A 209 1.18 4.88 -12.66
C HIS A 209 -0.11 5.26 -13.40
N ASP A 210 -0.50 6.55 -13.43
CA ASP A 210 -1.65 7.03 -14.22
C ASP A 210 -1.55 6.65 -15.71
N ARG A 211 -0.34 6.61 -16.28
CA ARG A 211 -0.11 6.25 -17.68
C ARG A 211 0.04 4.75 -17.91
N ARG A 212 0.56 4.03 -16.91
CA ARG A 212 0.94 2.62 -17.02
C ARG A 212 -0.17 1.64 -16.66
N LEU A 213 -1.00 1.98 -15.68
CA LEU A 213 -2.00 1.07 -15.13
C LEU A 213 -3.30 1.05 -15.95
N VAL A 214 -4.09 -0.01 -15.79
CA VAL A 214 -5.33 -0.23 -16.54
C VAL A 214 -6.46 0.58 -15.96
N ASP A 215 -6.69 1.78 -16.48
CA ASP A 215 -7.85 2.65 -16.21
C ASP A 215 -8.31 2.67 -14.72
N PRO A 216 -7.40 3.02 -13.79
CA PRO A 216 -7.77 3.20 -12.39
C PRO A 216 -8.62 4.46 -12.24
N ASN A 217 -9.72 4.37 -11.50
CA ASN A 217 -10.61 5.49 -11.30
C ASN A 217 -11.28 5.45 -9.89
N GLU A 218 -12.03 6.49 -9.58
CA GLU A 218 -12.64 6.68 -8.26
C GLU A 218 -13.71 5.63 -7.88
N ASN A 219 -14.17 4.81 -8.81
CA ASN A 219 -15.10 3.72 -8.53
C ASN A 219 -14.38 2.41 -8.18
N ASP A 220 -13.06 2.42 -8.22
CA ASP A 220 -12.26 1.26 -7.84
C ASP A 220 -12.22 1.07 -6.32
N VAL A 221 -12.04 -0.19 -5.95
CA VAL A 221 -12.02 -0.65 -4.57
C VAL A 221 -10.71 -1.40 -4.34
N SER A 222 -9.90 -0.91 -3.40
CA SER A 222 -8.65 -1.55 -2.98
C SER A 222 -8.80 -2.29 -1.66
N LEU A 223 -8.03 -3.37 -1.48
CA LEU A 223 -7.88 -4.06 -0.20
C LEU A 223 -6.42 -3.96 0.25
N CYS A 224 -6.20 -3.17 1.30
CA CYS A 224 -4.91 -2.94 1.93
C CYS A 224 -4.62 -4.07 2.94
N PHE A 225 -3.81 -5.04 2.55
CA PHE A 225 -3.47 -6.20 3.40
C PHE A 225 -1.97 -6.45 3.57
N LEU A 226 -1.13 -5.93 2.68
CA LEU A 226 0.31 -5.91 2.90
C LEU A 226 0.64 -4.83 3.94
N PRO A 227 1.74 -4.94 4.69
CA PRO A 227 2.05 -3.95 5.72
C PRO A 227 2.23 -2.53 5.16
N LEU A 228 1.52 -1.55 5.72
CA LEU A 228 1.70 -0.13 5.42
C LEU A 228 3.10 0.40 5.82
N SER A 229 3.81 -0.33 6.66
CA SER A 229 5.21 -0.08 6.97
C SER A 229 6.16 -0.41 5.81
N HIS A 230 5.71 -1.17 4.81
CA HIS A 230 6.47 -1.49 3.62
C HIS A 230 6.17 -0.51 2.48
N VAL A 231 7.20 -0.08 1.75
CA VAL A 231 7.10 0.91 0.67
C VAL A 231 6.04 0.55 -0.38
N PHE A 232 5.89 -0.73 -0.73
CA PHE A 232 4.99 -1.17 -1.80
C PHE A 232 3.52 -0.88 -1.48
N GLU A 233 3.02 -1.33 -0.30
CA GLU A 233 1.63 -1.04 0.10
C GLU A 233 1.42 0.44 0.39
N ARG A 234 2.41 1.10 0.98
CA ARG A 234 2.29 2.51 1.36
C ARG A 234 2.19 3.44 0.14
N ILE A 235 3.08 3.29 -0.85
CA ILE A 235 3.01 4.07 -2.10
C ILE A 235 1.75 3.71 -2.89
N TRP A 236 1.33 2.43 -2.85
CA TRP A 236 0.06 2.02 -3.42
C TRP A 236 -1.13 2.70 -2.73
N THR A 237 -1.16 2.75 -1.40
CA THR A 237 -2.21 3.44 -0.62
C THR A 237 -2.24 4.94 -0.94
N TYR A 238 -1.10 5.58 -1.09
CA TYR A 238 -1.06 6.96 -1.57
C TYR A 238 -1.65 7.10 -2.99
N TYR A 239 -1.36 6.15 -3.87
CA TYR A 239 -1.97 6.13 -5.20
C TYR A 239 -3.49 5.95 -5.14
N VAL A 240 -3.98 5.03 -4.30
CA VAL A 240 -5.42 4.81 -4.06
C VAL A 240 -6.10 6.10 -3.63
N PHE A 241 -5.52 6.84 -2.68
CA PHE A 241 -6.06 8.13 -2.25
C PHE A 241 -5.97 9.19 -3.35
N ALA A 242 -4.86 9.25 -4.08
CA ALA A 242 -4.68 10.24 -5.15
C ALA A 242 -5.67 10.07 -6.32
N VAL A 243 -6.19 8.87 -6.54
CA VAL A 243 -7.24 8.57 -7.54
C VAL A 243 -8.65 8.76 -6.98
N GLY A 244 -8.81 8.72 -5.65
CA GLY A 244 -10.11 8.82 -4.99
C GLY A 244 -10.85 7.49 -4.82
N MET A 245 -10.12 6.37 -4.84
CA MET A 245 -10.67 5.03 -4.63
C MET A 245 -11.08 4.80 -3.17
N THR A 246 -11.92 3.79 -2.95
CA THR A 246 -12.20 3.29 -1.60
C THR A 246 -11.10 2.30 -1.17
N ASN A 247 -10.45 2.55 -0.03
CA ASN A 247 -9.47 1.65 0.56
C ASN A 247 -10.08 0.84 1.72
N ASN A 248 -9.99 -0.48 1.66
CA ASN A 248 -10.48 -1.39 2.70
C ASN A 248 -9.26 -1.93 3.47
N TYR A 249 -9.34 -1.96 4.80
CA TYR A 249 -8.23 -2.39 5.64
C TYR A 249 -8.45 -3.80 6.18
N LEU A 250 -7.40 -4.61 6.08
CA LEU A 250 -7.30 -5.91 6.71
C LEU A 250 -6.13 -5.90 7.71
N ASP A 251 -6.44 -6.10 8.97
CA ASP A 251 -5.49 -6.16 10.10
C ASP A 251 -4.80 -7.52 10.24
N ASP A 252 -5.54 -8.61 10.00
CA ASP A 252 -5.05 -9.99 10.08
C ASP A 252 -4.96 -10.64 8.68
N THR A 253 -3.75 -10.72 8.13
CA THR A 253 -3.49 -11.30 6.81
C THR A 253 -3.92 -12.77 6.66
N LYS A 254 -4.16 -13.49 7.76
CA LYS A 254 -4.67 -14.87 7.73
C LYS A 254 -6.09 -14.94 7.18
N LYS A 255 -6.87 -13.87 7.32
CA LYS A 255 -8.26 -13.73 6.86
C LYS A 255 -8.39 -13.24 5.42
N ILE A 256 -7.29 -13.09 4.67
CA ILE A 256 -7.30 -12.51 3.30
C ILE A 256 -8.32 -13.19 2.37
N VAL A 257 -8.47 -14.52 2.45
CA VAL A 257 -9.38 -15.28 1.58
C VAL A 257 -10.84 -14.95 1.87
N GLU A 258 -11.20 -14.72 3.13
CA GLU A 258 -12.54 -14.31 3.55
C GLU A 258 -12.81 -12.86 3.13
N PHE A 259 -11.90 -11.96 3.48
CA PHE A 259 -12.06 -10.53 3.19
C PHE A 259 -12.09 -10.21 1.70
N ILE A 260 -11.32 -10.91 0.86
CA ILE A 260 -11.36 -10.69 -0.58
C ILE A 260 -12.73 -11.07 -1.20
N GLN A 261 -13.43 -12.03 -0.60
CA GLN A 261 -14.79 -12.40 -1.01
C GLN A 261 -15.84 -11.38 -0.58
N GLU A 262 -15.66 -10.79 0.61
CA GLU A 262 -16.57 -9.77 1.13
C GLU A 262 -16.36 -8.42 0.42
N VAL A 263 -15.12 -7.97 0.31
CA VAL A 263 -14.73 -6.68 -0.27
C VAL A 263 -14.90 -6.68 -1.78
N ARG A 264 -14.61 -7.80 -2.44
CA ARG A 264 -14.59 -7.94 -3.89
C ARG A 264 -13.80 -6.81 -4.56
N PRO A 265 -12.49 -6.68 -4.25
CA PRO A 265 -11.68 -5.57 -4.74
C PRO A 265 -11.60 -5.57 -6.27
N THR A 266 -11.39 -4.38 -6.85
CA THR A 266 -11.16 -4.23 -8.29
C THR A 266 -9.68 -4.12 -8.62
N ILE A 267 -8.89 -3.58 -7.68
CA ILE A 267 -7.44 -3.45 -7.77
C ILE A 267 -6.86 -3.62 -6.36
N MET A 268 -5.82 -4.41 -6.19
CA MET A 268 -5.10 -4.49 -4.91
C MET A 268 -3.67 -4.96 -5.13
N CYS A 269 -2.72 -4.44 -4.35
CA CYS A 269 -1.36 -4.95 -4.32
C CYS A 269 -1.32 -6.38 -3.77
N ALA A 270 -0.46 -7.21 -4.35
CA ALA A 270 -0.18 -8.53 -3.80
C ALA A 270 1.28 -8.95 -4.08
N VAL A 271 1.76 -9.91 -3.32
CA VAL A 271 3.11 -10.48 -3.47
C VAL A 271 3.03 -11.89 -4.06
N PRO A 272 4.10 -12.43 -4.68
CA PRO A 272 4.11 -13.76 -5.30
C PRO A 272 3.53 -14.87 -4.41
N ARG A 273 3.80 -14.84 -3.11
CA ARG A 273 3.29 -15.82 -2.15
C ARG A 273 1.75 -15.93 -2.11
N PHE A 274 1.06 -14.82 -2.36
CA PHE A 274 -0.41 -14.81 -2.45
C PHE A 274 -0.90 -15.67 -3.63
N TYR A 275 -0.29 -15.50 -4.79
CA TYR A 275 -0.64 -16.24 -6.01
C TYR A 275 -0.26 -17.72 -5.92
N GLU A 276 0.92 -18.03 -5.37
CA GLU A 276 1.39 -19.39 -5.11
C GLU A 276 0.39 -20.17 -4.25
N LYS A 277 -0.11 -19.54 -3.18
CA LYS A 277 -1.10 -20.15 -2.28
C LYS A 277 -2.42 -20.44 -2.99
N ILE A 278 -2.92 -19.51 -3.81
CA ILE A 278 -4.14 -19.74 -4.60
C ILE A 278 -3.92 -20.85 -5.63
N TYR A 279 -2.81 -20.77 -6.38
CA TYR A 279 -2.44 -21.77 -7.38
C TYR A 279 -2.39 -23.16 -6.77
N ALA A 280 -1.62 -23.36 -5.71
CA ALA A 280 -1.52 -24.64 -5.00
C ALA A 280 -2.89 -25.15 -4.50
N THR A 281 -3.72 -24.25 -3.93
CA THR A 281 -5.05 -24.63 -3.44
C THR A 281 -5.95 -25.13 -4.58
N VAL A 282 -5.92 -24.46 -5.74
CA VAL A 282 -6.70 -24.88 -6.93
C VAL A 282 -6.23 -26.23 -7.44
N PHE A 283 -4.92 -26.43 -7.58
CA PHE A 283 -4.37 -27.69 -8.11
C PHE A 283 -4.54 -28.87 -7.15
N ASN A 284 -4.38 -28.68 -5.84
CA ASN A 284 -4.65 -29.71 -4.84
C ASN A 284 -6.12 -30.19 -4.89
N ARG A 285 -7.08 -29.25 -5.05
CA ARG A 285 -8.49 -29.61 -5.24
C ARG A 285 -8.72 -30.32 -6.58
N LEU A 286 -7.96 -29.99 -7.60
CA LEU A 286 -8.06 -30.63 -8.91
C LEU A 286 -7.50 -32.05 -8.88
N GLU A 287 -6.46 -32.33 -8.09
CA GLU A 287 -5.87 -33.69 -7.98
C GLU A 287 -6.87 -34.74 -7.51
N SER A 288 -7.75 -34.39 -6.60
CA SER A 288 -8.83 -35.25 -6.10
C SER A 288 -10.07 -35.31 -7.02
N ALA A 289 -10.11 -34.49 -8.09
CA ALA A 289 -11.29 -34.36 -8.95
C ALA A 289 -11.35 -35.50 -9.97
N PRO A 290 -12.57 -35.90 -10.44
CA PRO A 290 -12.75 -36.90 -11.53
C PRO A 290 -12.03 -36.48 -12.82
N ALA A 291 -11.62 -37.47 -13.62
CA ALA A 291 -10.88 -37.29 -14.87
C ALA A 291 -11.55 -36.29 -15.84
N LEU A 292 -12.89 -36.29 -15.91
CA LEU A 292 -13.66 -35.39 -16.76
C LEU A 292 -13.48 -33.94 -16.31
N LYS A 293 -13.54 -33.63 -15.00
CA LYS A 293 -13.30 -32.31 -14.46
C LYS A 293 -11.89 -31.83 -14.73
N LYS A 294 -10.88 -32.72 -14.61
CA LYS A 294 -9.48 -32.41 -14.94
C LYS A 294 -9.32 -32.03 -16.42
N ARG A 295 -9.97 -32.79 -17.33
CA ARG A 295 -9.96 -32.50 -18.78
C ARG A 295 -10.62 -31.20 -19.11
N LEU A 296 -11.81 -30.94 -18.52
CA LEU A 296 -12.54 -29.68 -18.67
C LEU A 296 -11.73 -28.47 -18.18
N PHE A 297 -11.11 -28.58 -17.02
CA PHE A 297 -10.25 -27.53 -16.46
C PHE A 297 -9.08 -27.20 -17.40
N LYS A 298 -8.33 -28.20 -17.84
CA LYS A 298 -7.21 -28.03 -18.79
C LYS A 298 -7.65 -27.39 -20.11
N TRP A 299 -8.81 -27.86 -20.65
CA TRP A 299 -9.39 -27.31 -21.86
C TRP A 299 -9.77 -25.82 -21.67
N ALA A 300 -10.38 -25.46 -20.54
CA ALA A 300 -10.79 -24.09 -20.25
C ALA A 300 -9.58 -23.16 -20.13
N LEU A 301 -8.52 -23.55 -19.43
CA LEU A 301 -7.28 -22.78 -19.33
C LEU A 301 -6.63 -22.56 -20.70
N ARG A 302 -6.51 -23.61 -21.54
CA ARG A 302 -5.96 -23.48 -22.91
C ARG A 302 -6.80 -22.53 -23.76
N THR A 303 -8.12 -22.59 -23.64
CA THR A 303 -9.05 -21.71 -24.37
C THR A 303 -8.91 -20.27 -23.91
N GLY A 304 -8.81 -20.05 -22.59
CA GLY A 304 -8.58 -18.75 -21.99
C GLY A 304 -7.25 -18.14 -22.43
N ALA A 305 -6.17 -18.91 -22.35
CA ALA A 305 -4.85 -18.50 -22.82
C ALA A 305 -4.87 -18.08 -24.29
N ALA A 306 -5.42 -18.91 -25.17
CA ALA A 306 -5.47 -18.63 -26.60
C ALA A 306 -6.22 -17.33 -26.95
N ARG A 307 -7.36 -17.06 -26.26
CA ARG A 307 -8.11 -15.81 -26.42
C ARG A 307 -7.38 -14.61 -25.84
N ASN A 308 -6.88 -14.72 -24.61
CA ASN A 308 -6.31 -13.57 -23.89
C ASN A 308 -4.97 -13.15 -24.50
N VAL A 309 -4.15 -14.07 -24.99
CA VAL A 309 -2.93 -13.75 -25.78
C VAL A 309 -3.29 -13.00 -27.07
N LYS A 310 -4.32 -13.44 -27.81
CA LYS A 310 -4.77 -12.69 -28.99
C LYS A 310 -5.24 -11.27 -28.64
N LYS A 311 -5.97 -11.11 -27.54
CA LYS A 311 -6.40 -9.77 -27.06
C LYS A 311 -5.21 -8.90 -26.69
N ARG A 312 -4.24 -9.45 -25.94
CA ARG A 312 -2.99 -8.74 -25.60
C ARG A 312 -2.29 -8.23 -26.86
N ASP A 313 -2.14 -9.12 -27.84
CA ASP A 313 -1.45 -8.82 -29.11
C ASP A 313 -2.32 -8.00 -30.09
N LYS A 314 -3.49 -7.53 -29.67
CA LYS A 314 -4.49 -6.83 -30.50
C LYS A 314 -4.89 -7.57 -31.77
N LYS A 315 -4.83 -8.93 -31.75
CA LYS A 315 -5.19 -9.80 -32.86
C LYS A 315 -6.68 -10.14 -32.81
N PHE A 316 -7.26 -10.40 -33.98
CA PHE A 316 -8.66 -10.78 -34.11
C PHE A 316 -8.97 -12.11 -33.40
N VAL A 317 -10.03 -12.12 -32.62
CA VAL A 317 -10.58 -13.32 -31.95
C VAL A 317 -11.74 -13.82 -32.80
N GLY A 318 -11.50 -14.90 -33.57
CA GLY A 318 -12.53 -15.49 -34.43
C GLY A 318 -13.75 -15.99 -33.63
N PRO A 319 -14.95 -16.02 -34.28
CA PRO A 319 -16.23 -16.36 -33.62
C PRO A 319 -16.20 -17.71 -32.89
N TRP A 320 -15.54 -18.70 -33.45
CA TRP A 320 -15.42 -20.04 -32.86
C TRP A 320 -14.62 -20.03 -31.55
N LEU A 321 -13.51 -19.28 -31.50
CA LEU A 321 -12.75 -19.12 -30.25
C LEU A 321 -13.53 -18.32 -29.22
N ALA A 322 -14.26 -17.28 -29.64
CA ALA A 322 -15.15 -16.51 -28.76
C ALA A 322 -16.24 -17.38 -28.14
N PHE A 323 -16.89 -18.24 -28.92
CA PHE A 323 -17.88 -19.20 -28.44
C PHE A 323 -17.29 -20.21 -27.42
N LYS A 324 -16.15 -20.84 -27.79
CA LYS A 324 -15.44 -21.75 -26.88
C LYS A 324 -15.07 -21.06 -25.56
N TYR A 325 -14.61 -19.82 -25.64
CA TYR A 325 -14.25 -19.04 -24.46
C TYR A 325 -15.47 -18.75 -23.59
N ALA A 326 -16.61 -18.37 -24.16
CA ALA A 326 -17.82 -18.12 -23.39
C ALA A 326 -18.26 -19.37 -22.60
N LEU A 327 -18.15 -20.56 -23.21
CA LEU A 327 -18.42 -21.82 -22.52
C LEU A 327 -17.38 -22.14 -21.43
N ALA A 328 -16.08 -21.98 -21.74
CA ALA A 328 -14.99 -22.19 -20.78
C ALA A 328 -15.11 -21.22 -19.59
N ASP A 329 -15.50 -19.98 -19.86
CA ASP A 329 -15.71 -18.94 -18.87
C ASP A 329 -16.84 -19.33 -17.90
N LYS A 330 -18.00 -19.66 -18.44
CA LYS A 330 -19.17 -20.05 -17.65
C LYS A 330 -18.92 -21.29 -16.77
N LEU A 331 -18.19 -22.26 -17.29
CA LEU A 331 -17.98 -23.55 -16.60
C LEU A 331 -16.82 -23.52 -15.59
N VAL A 332 -15.73 -22.76 -15.87
CA VAL A 332 -14.47 -22.85 -15.13
C VAL A 332 -13.89 -21.48 -14.80
N LEU A 333 -13.62 -20.59 -15.81
CA LEU A 333 -12.76 -19.44 -15.61
C LEU A 333 -13.38 -18.38 -14.69
N SER A 334 -14.71 -18.18 -14.76
CA SER A 334 -15.43 -17.31 -13.84
C SER A 334 -15.24 -17.74 -12.38
N LYS A 335 -15.27 -19.04 -12.10
CA LYS A 335 -15.08 -19.57 -10.75
C LYS A 335 -13.66 -19.36 -10.24
N LEU A 336 -12.65 -19.36 -11.13
CA LEU A 336 -11.29 -19.00 -10.75
C LEU A 336 -11.18 -17.51 -10.41
N ARG A 337 -11.85 -16.63 -11.16
CA ARG A 337 -11.91 -15.20 -10.82
C ARG A 337 -12.65 -14.94 -9.52
N GLU A 338 -13.72 -15.68 -9.23
CA GLU A 338 -14.44 -15.56 -7.96
C GLU A 338 -13.54 -15.82 -6.75
N VAL A 339 -12.51 -16.69 -6.85
CA VAL A 339 -11.55 -16.92 -5.76
C VAL A 339 -10.89 -15.61 -5.29
N VAL A 340 -10.72 -14.65 -6.19
CA VAL A 340 -10.15 -13.33 -5.92
C VAL A 340 -11.21 -12.20 -5.92
N GLY A 341 -12.48 -12.55 -5.63
CA GLY A 341 -13.58 -11.59 -5.53
C GLY A 341 -14.33 -11.29 -6.83
N GLY A 342 -13.91 -11.85 -7.97
CA GLY A 342 -14.64 -11.83 -9.25
C GLY A 342 -14.63 -10.50 -10.02
N ARG A 343 -14.10 -9.40 -9.45
CA ARG A 343 -14.16 -8.05 -10.03
C ARG A 343 -12.78 -7.45 -10.35
N ILE A 344 -11.71 -8.19 -10.11
CA ILE A 344 -10.33 -7.71 -10.30
C ILE A 344 -10.10 -7.27 -11.76
N LYS A 345 -9.67 -6.04 -11.95
CA LYS A 345 -9.16 -5.49 -13.19
C LYS A 345 -7.72 -5.94 -13.42
N PHE A 346 -6.87 -5.75 -12.42
CA PHE A 346 -5.47 -6.19 -12.39
C PHE A 346 -4.93 -6.21 -10.94
N PHE A 347 -3.82 -6.91 -10.77
CA PHE A 347 -3.07 -6.93 -9.52
C PHE A 347 -1.68 -6.32 -9.74
N PRO A 348 -1.30 -5.19 -9.12
CA PRO A 348 0.10 -4.85 -8.92
C PRO A 348 0.80 -5.94 -8.10
N CYS A 349 1.92 -6.46 -8.59
CA CYS A 349 2.68 -7.54 -7.96
C CYS A 349 4.18 -7.22 -7.99
N ALA A 350 4.85 -7.30 -6.85
CA ALA A 350 6.29 -7.08 -6.71
C ALA A 350 6.82 -7.72 -5.42
N GLY A 351 8.09 -7.51 -5.10
CA GLY A 351 8.75 -7.84 -3.83
C GLY A 351 9.43 -9.21 -3.78
N ALA A 352 9.16 -10.11 -4.74
CA ALA A 352 9.84 -11.39 -4.89
C ALA A 352 9.66 -11.92 -6.32
N PRO A 353 10.46 -12.93 -6.76
CA PRO A 353 10.25 -13.58 -8.03
C PRO A 353 8.88 -14.27 -8.13
N LEU A 354 8.17 -14.04 -9.25
CA LEU A 354 6.92 -14.73 -9.61
C LEU A 354 7.22 -15.75 -10.70
N SER A 355 6.79 -17.00 -10.52
CA SER A 355 6.99 -18.03 -11.54
C SER A 355 6.14 -17.75 -12.78
N GLN A 356 6.74 -17.95 -13.96
CA GLN A 356 6.05 -17.78 -15.25
C GLN A 356 4.78 -18.64 -15.34
N GLU A 357 4.82 -19.86 -14.82
CA GLU A 357 3.69 -20.80 -14.84
C GLU A 357 2.48 -20.24 -14.07
N ILE A 358 2.72 -19.63 -12.92
CA ILE A 358 1.67 -19.00 -12.11
C ILE A 358 1.11 -17.78 -12.83
N GLU A 359 1.95 -16.97 -13.41
CA GLU A 359 1.53 -15.80 -14.17
C GLU A 359 0.64 -16.18 -15.37
N GLU A 360 1.06 -17.19 -16.15
CA GLU A 360 0.30 -17.75 -17.28
C GLU A 360 -1.05 -18.34 -16.83
N PHE A 361 -1.07 -19.00 -15.67
CA PHE A 361 -2.29 -19.56 -15.10
C PHE A 361 -3.33 -18.48 -14.81
N PHE A 362 -2.94 -17.43 -14.08
CA PHE A 362 -3.86 -16.31 -13.76
C PHE A 362 -4.29 -15.58 -15.02
N TYR A 363 -3.38 -15.34 -15.95
CA TYR A 363 -3.71 -14.70 -17.22
C TYR A 363 -4.68 -15.53 -18.06
N SER A 364 -4.54 -16.85 -18.06
CA SER A 364 -5.48 -17.77 -18.70
C SER A 364 -6.89 -17.68 -18.11
N ALA A 365 -7.00 -17.43 -16.80
CA ALA A 365 -8.28 -17.19 -16.13
C ALA A 365 -8.86 -15.79 -16.39
N GLY A 366 -8.11 -14.91 -17.07
CA GLY A 366 -8.51 -13.52 -17.34
C GLY A 366 -8.13 -12.55 -16.23
N ILE A 367 -7.19 -12.92 -15.36
CA ILE A 367 -6.65 -12.11 -14.28
C ILE A 367 -5.27 -11.61 -14.72
N PHE A 368 -5.14 -10.29 -14.91
CA PHE A 368 -3.87 -9.67 -15.27
C PHE A 368 -3.05 -9.34 -14.02
N ILE A 369 -1.85 -9.90 -13.91
CA ILE A 369 -0.87 -9.56 -12.90
C ILE A 369 0.07 -8.50 -13.50
N CYS A 370 0.00 -7.27 -12.99
CA CYS A 370 0.93 -6.20 -13.34
C CYS A 370 2.23 -6.42 -12.58
N TYR A 371 3.02 -7.41 -13.03
CA TYR A 371 4.25 -7.81 -12.35
C TYR A 371 5.35 -6.78 -12.59
N GLY A 372 6.06 -6.41 -11.53
CA GLY A 372 7.06 -5.37 -11.55
C GLY A 372 8.22 -5.61 -10.59
N TYR A 373 9.22 -4.73 -10.70
CA TYR A 373 10.42 -4.69 -9.87
C TYR A 373 10.60 -3.31 -9.28
N GLY A 374 11.11 -3.27 -8.07
CA GLY A 374 11.54 -2.07 -7.39
C GLY A 374 12.01 -2.34 -5.97
N LEU A 375 12.50 -1.30 -5.33
CA LEU A 375 13.11 -1.29 -4.01
C LEU A 375 12.49 -0.19 -3.16
N THR A 376 12.76 -0.18 -1.87
CA THR A 376 12.43 0.98 -1.02
C THR A 376 13.15 2.23 -1.52
N GLU A 377 14.40 2.10 -1.91
CA GLU A 377 15.27 3.14 -2.45
C GLU A 377 14.81 3.70 -3.80
N THR A 378 13.88 3.03 -4.46
CA THR A 378 13.28 3.46 -5.75
C THR A 378 11.80 3.81 -5.64
N THR A 379 11.32 4.11 -4.43
CA THR A 379 9.91 4.48 -4.18
C THR A 379 8.95 3.44 -4.76
N ALA A 380 9.17 2.17 -4.46
CA ALA A 380 8.46 0.96 -4.86
C ALA A 380 8.69 0.52 -6.31
N THR A 381 8.38 1.32 -7.34
CA THR A 381 8.31 0.82 -8.71
C THR A 381 9.40 1.40 -9.62
N VAL A 382 10.15 0.53 -10.26
CA VAL A 382 11.12 0.83 -11.35
C VAL A 382 10.56 0.35 -12.69
N THR A 383 10.10 -0.90 -12.72
CA THR A 383 9.52 -1.53 -13.90
C THR A 383 8.17 -2.15 -13.55
N CYS A 384 7.27 -2.25 -14.51
CA CYS A 384 6.09 -3.11 -14.41
C CYS A 384 5.53 -3.44 -15.79
N HIS A 385 4.68 -4.47 -15.85
CA HIS A 385 3.99 -4.85 -17.08
C HIS A 385 3.10 -3.74 -17.61
N GLU A 386 3.09 -3.60 -18.93
CA GLU A 386 2.05 -2.89 -19.68
C GLU A 386 0.96 -3.89 -20.11
N PRO A 387 -0.33 -3.53 -20.08
CA PRO A 387 -1.42 -4.48 -20.36
C PRO A 387 -1.35 -5.21 -21.70
N HIS A 388 -0.73 -4.57 -22.69
CA HIS A 388 -0.63 -5.09 -24.08
C HIS A 388 0.81 -5.38 -24.53
N HIS A 389 1.81 -5.06 -23.69
CA HIS A 389 3.23 -5.19 -24.05
C HIS A 389 4.02 -5.75 -22.89
N PHE A 390 3.81 -7.01 -22.56
CA PHE A 390 4.54 -7.70 -21.52
C PHE A 390 4.97 -9.12 -21.96
N ARG A 391 5.96 -9.64 -21.27
CA ARG A 391 6.47 -11.00 -21.44
C ARG A 391 6.36 -11.72 -20.10
N PHE A 392 5.76 -12.91 -20.08
CA PHE A 392 5.73 -13.76 -18.90
C PHE A 392 7.14 -14.12 -18.42
N GLY A 393 7.33 -14.16 -17.11
CA GLY A 393 8.62 -14.39 -16.48
C GLY A 393 9.59 -13.20 -16.50
N ALA A 394 9.14 -12.02 -16.97
CA ALA A 394 9.89 -10.78 -16.91
C ALA A 394 9.20 -9.78 -15.99
N VAL A 395 9.94 -8.79 -15.47
CA VAL A 395 9.43 -7.75 -14.56
C VAL A 395 8.91 -6.49 -15.29
N GLY A 396 8.60 -6.60 -16.55
CA GLY A 396 8.10 -5.48 -17.36
C GLY A 396 9.18 -4.51 -17.83
N LYS A 397 8.74 -3.41 -18.44
CA LYS A 397 9.61 -2.33 -18.90
C LYS A 397 9.76 -1.26 -17.80
N PRO A 398 10.86 -0.47 -17.84
CA PRO A 398 10.97 0.72 -17.00
C PRO A 398 9.75 1.62 -17.11
N LEU A 399 9.39 2.29 -16.02
CA LEU A 399 8.41 3.37 -16.07
C LEU A 399 8.92 4.51 -16.94
N ASP A 400 8.02 5.35 -17.44
CA ASP A 400 8.40 6.54 -18.20
C ASP A 400 9.34 7.42 -17.36
N ASP A 401 10.37 7.98 -18.00
CA ASP A 401 11.40 8.81 -17.37
C ASP A 401 12.21 8.09 -16.27
N VAL A 402 12.25 6.75 -16.29
CA VAL A 402 13.13 5.91 -15.50
C VAL A 402 14.10 5.17 -16.43
N GLU A 403 15.40 5.41 -16.23
CA GLU A 403 16.47 4.74 -16.96
C GLU A 403 16.98 3.54 -16.15
N VAL A 404 17.12 2.40 -16.82
CA VAL A 404 17.69 1.17 -16.23
C VAL A 404 18.85 0.69 -17.09
N LYS A 405 20.00 0.44 -16.46
CA LYS A 405 21.17 -0.11 -17.11
C LYS A 405 21.71 -1.28 -16.29
N ILE A 406 22.15 -2.32 -16.95
CA ILE A 406 22.89 -3.41 -16.31
C ILE A 406 24.38 -3.14 -16.50
N ASP A 407 25.12 -3.10 -15.40
CA ASP A 407 26.57 -3.00 -15.45
C ASP A 407 27.16 -4.28 -16.03
N PRO A 408 27.87 -4.21 -17.17
CA PRO A 408 28.43 -5.41 -17.82
C PRO A 408 29.56 -6.06 -17.00
N ALA A 409 30.15 -5.35 -16.06
CA ALA A 409 31.29 -5.86 -15.28
C ALA A 409 30.84 -6.79 -14.14
N ASN A 410 29.69 -6.52 -13.52
CA ASN A 410 29.24 -7.24 -12.32
C ASN A 410 27.75 -7.62 -12.33
N GLY A 411 26.99 -7.21 -13.36
CA GLY A 411 25.55 -7.45 -13.48
C GLY A 411 24.68 -6.58 -12.57
N GLU A 412 25.23 -5.54 -11.96
CA GLU A 412 24.50 -4.62 -11.09
C GLU A 412 23.43 -3.84 -11.87
N ILE A 413 22.26 -3.67 -11.24
CA ILE A 413 21.15 -2.90 -11.83
C ILE A 413 21.33 -1.44 -11.42
N LEU A 414 21.70 -0.60 -12.37
CA LEU A 414 21.81 0.84 -12.21
C LEU A 414 20.51 1.52 -12.62
N ILE A 415 19.98 2.39 -11.75
CA ILE A 415 18.67 3.03 -11.92
C ILE A 415 18.82 4.53 -11.75
N LYS A 416 18.21 5.31 -12.66
CA LYS A 416 18.13 6.76 -12.61
C LYS A 416 16.72 7.23 -12.93
N GLY A 417 16.17 8.14 -12.11
CA GLY A 417 14.83 8.69 -12.31
C GLY A 417 14.34 9.49 -11.11
N GLY A 418 13.18 10.11 -11.25
CA GLY A 418 12.53 10.86 -10.17
C GLY A 418 11.96 9.98 -9.05
N ASN A 419 12.04 8.67 -9.19
CA ASN A 419 11.68 7.69 -8.18
C ASN A 419 12.81 7.35 -7.20
N ILE A 420 14.02 7.86 -7.42
CA ILE A 420 15.19 7.53 -6.57
C ILE A 420 15.10 8.29 -5.25
N MET A 421 15.38 7.61 -4.14
CA MET A 421 15.44 8.17 -2.79
C MET A 421 16.39 9.36 -2.69
N LYS A 422 16.22 10.20 -1.67
CA LYS A 422 17.14 11.30 -1.36
C LYS A 422 18.48 10.80 -0.81
N GLY A 423 18.52 9.60 -0.24
CA GLY A 423 19.68 8.99 0.41
C GLY A 423 19.28 8.25 1.68
N TYR A 424 20.27 7.76 2.43
CA TYR A 424 20.03 7.15 3.73
C TYR A 424 20.11 8.20 4.86
N TYR A 425 19.14 8.14 5.78
CA TYR A 425 19.04 9.08 6.89
C TYR A 425 20.28 8.97 7.81
N LYS A 426 20.89 10.11 8.10
CA LYS A 426 22.15 10.22 8.90
C LYS A 426 23.33 9.35 8.40
N LYS A 427 23.26 8.85 7.18
CA LYS A 427 24.35 8.04 6.57
C LYS A 427 24.65 8.61 5.18
N PRO A 428 25.61 9.53 5.05
CA PRO A 428 25.99 10.18 3.79
C PRO A 428 26.62 9.20 2.78
#